data_402e5919baa7f87bb81863a02f856913
#
_entry.id   402e5919baa7f87bb81863a02f856913
#
_cell.length_a   1.000
_cell.length_b   1.000
_cell.length_c   1.000
_cell.angle_alpha   90.00
_cell.angle_beta   90.00
_cell.angle_gamma   90.00
#
_symmetry.space_group_name_H-M   'P 1'
#
loop_
_entity.id
_entity.type
_entity.pdbx_description
1 polymer ?
#
loop_
_entity_poly.entity_id
_entity_poly.type
_entity_poly.pdbx_seq_one_letter_code
_entity_poly.pdbx_strand_id
1 'polypeptide(L)'
;MKKGTVIMMLAAAAGLASCSSQGPKANMKSDVDTLSYMLGMTNSQGLMDYATGRLGVDSAYVADFIKGIEQGTTVEDAKQKAYLAGMQIGLQISGEMFDAINNQVFRGDSVNKLNKENFLAGFISAVKEKGLVSADSARMYVQERTEAIKEKALAEKYADYKKQNEEFLAANKNKEGIKTTPSGLQYKVITEGKGEVPADTSRVKVHYKGTLIDGTQFDSSYDRKEPTTFRANQVIK
;
A
#
# COMPACT_ATOMS: atom_id res chain seq x y z
N MET A 1 -4.68 25.49 53.79
CA MET A 1 -4.18 25.04 52.47
C MET A 1 -2.92 25.82 52.17
N LYS A 2 -1.74 25.18 52.29
CA LYS A 2 -0.43 25.84 52.13
C LYS A 2 -0.15 25.99 50.65
N LYS A 3 -0.01 27.21 50.14
CA LYS A 3 0.48 27.52 48.81
C LYS A 3 1.98 27.24 48.76
N GLY A 4 2.37 26.14 48.10
CA GLY A 4 3.77 25.83 47.82
C GLY A 4 4.29 26.72 46.70
N THR A 5 5.11 27.69 47.02
CA THR A 5 5.86 28.49 46.04
C THR A 5 7.00 27.63 45.51
N VAL A 6 6.89 27.18 44.27
CA VAL A 6 8.00 26.52 43.57
C VAL A 6 8.96 27.63 43.11
N ILE A 7 10.04 27.82 43.84
CA ILE A 7 11.14 28.69 43.44
C ILE A 7 12.01 27.88 42.46
N MET A 8 11.88 28.17 41.15
CA MET A 8 12.77 27.64 40.13
C MET A 8 14.06 28.44 40.10
N MET A 9 15.17 27.86 40.59
CA MET A 9 16.50 28.43 40.44
C MET A 9 16.91 28.40 38.98
N LEU A 10 16.98 29.55 38.32
CA LEU A 10 17.62 29.71 37.02
C LEU A 10 19.14 29.69 37.23
N ALA A 11 19.79 28.56 36.92
CA ALA A 11 21.24 28.51 36.80
C ALA A 11 21.63 29.15 35.43
N ALA A 12 22.27 30.30 35.48
CA ALA A 12 22.89 30.95 34.35
C ALA A 12 24.11 30.13 33.92
N ALA A 13 23.97 29.31 32.89
CA ALA A 13 25.10 28.70 32.18
C ALA A 13 25.60 29.69 31.11
N ALA A 14 26.68 30.40 31.47
CA ALA A 14 27.43 31.20 30.49
C ALA A 14 28.38 30.29 29.72
N GLY A 15 28.31 30.37 28.41
CA GLY A 15 29.44 30.16 27.50
C GLY A 15 29.55 28.81 26.85
N LEU A 16 29.16 28.78 25.55
CA LEU A 16 29.99 28.27 24.45
C LEU A 16 29.49 28.96 23.18
N ALA A 17 30.28 29.94 22.68
CA ALA A 17 30.05 30.55 21.37
C ALA A 17 30.41 29.54 20.31
N SER A 18 29.40 28.89 19.74
CA SER A 18 29.48 28.24 18.43
C SER A 18 28.69 29.07 17.46
N CYS A 19 29.27 29.47 16.34
CA CYS A 19 28.65 30.17 15.25
C CYS A 19 27.60 29.25 14.60
N SER A 20 26.34 29.40 15.01
CA SER A 20 25.19 28.80 14.37
C SER A 20 24.04 29.80 14.39
N SER A 21 23.23 29.77 13.32
CA SER A 21 22.03 30.58 13.16
C SER A 21 21.29 30.73 14.49
N GLN A 22 21.25 31.94 15.01
CA GLN A 22 20.58 32.21 16.28
C GLN A 22 19.07 32.24 16.00
N GLY A 23 18.35 31.19 16.35
CA GLY A 23 16.90 31.21 16.41
C GLY A 23 16.33 32.35 17.26
N PRO A 24 15.00 32.53 17.31
CA PRO A 24 14.36 33.55 18.12
C PRO A 24 14.84 33.50 19.57
N LYS A 25 15.30 34.65 20.10
CA LYS A 25 15.74 34.70 21.49
C LYS A 25 14.53 34.64 22.42
N ALA A 26 14.56 33.71 23.38
CA ALA A 26 13.53 33.64 24.39
C ALA A 26 13.49 34.90 25.26
N ASN A 27 12.30 35.43 25.51
CA ASN A 27 12.05 36.53 26.45
C ASN A 27 10.98 36.04 27.43
N MET A 28 11.42 35.71 28.67
CA MET A 28 10.55 35.12 29.71
C MET A 28 10.30 36.14 30.83
N LYS A 29 9.83 37.34 30.47
CA LYS A 29 9.59 38.42 31.45
C LYS A 29 8.21 38.33 32.10
N SER A 30 7.27 37.62 31.53
CA SER A 30 5.94 37.41 32.08
C SER A 30 5.61 35.91 32.19
N ASP A 31 4.59 35.56 32.95
CA ASP A 31 4.08 34.19 33.02
C ASP A 31 3.59 33.67 31.67
N VAL A 32 3.02 34.56 30.86
CA VAL A 32 2.56 34.22 29.49
C VAL A 32 3.75 33.94 28.56
N ASP A 33 4.83 34.74 28.66
CA ASP A 33 6.05 34.50 27.87
C ASP A 33 6.69 33.16 28.26
N THR A 34 6.75 32.88 29.55
CA THR A 34 7.27 31.62 30.10
C THR A 34 6.43 30.45 29.65
N LEU A 35 5.11 30.55 29.73
CA LEU A 35 4.17 29.52 29.26
C LEU A 35 4.34 29.27 27.75
N SER A 36 4.47 30.34 26.96
CA SER A 36 4.65 30.25 25.51
C SER A 36 5.91 29.47 25.14
N TYR A 37 7.04 29.78 25.84
CA TYR A 37 8.29 29.05 25.65
C TYR A 37 8.17 27.57 26.01
N MET A 38 7.57 27.27 27.16
CA MET A 38 7.38 25.88 27.61
C MET A 38 6.46 25.09 26.70
N LEU A 39 5.42 25.72 26.15
CA LEU A 39 4.56 25.12 25.13
C LEU A 39 5.34 24.81 23.84
N GLY A 40 6.21 25.69 23.41
CA GLY A 40 7.11 25.44 22.26
C GLY A 40 7.97 24.19 22.49
N MET A 41 8.61 24.11 23.67
CA MET A 41 9.43 22.95 24.04
C MET A 41 8.64 21.64 24.11
N THR A 42 7.44 21.66 24.68
CA THR A 42 6.63 20.45 24.81
C THR A 42 6.07 19.98 23.45
N ASN A 43 5.71 20.91 22.58
CA ASN A 43 5.20 20.58 21.23
C ASN A 43 6.30 20.14 20.25
N SER A 44 7.57 20.34 20.58
CA SER A 44 8.70 19.86 19.74
C SER A 44 9.20 18.46 20.16
N GLN A 45 8.63 17.84 21.20
CA GLN A 45 9.05 16.51 21.63
C GLN A 45 8.83 15.47 20.51
N GLY A 46 9.87 14.69 20.23
CA GLY A 46 9.84 13.68 19.17
C GLY A 46 9.97 14.23 17.74
N LEU A 47 10.05 15.57 17.55
CA LEU A 47 10.16 16.17 16.23
C LEU A 47 11.43 15.70 15.50
N MET A 48 12.55 15.55 16.19
CA MET A 48 13.79 15.10 15.56
C MET A 48 13.72 13.62 15.15
N ASP A 49 13.10 12.77 15.94
CA ASP A 49 12.89 11.36 15.59
C ASP A 49 11.98 11.25 14.34
N TYR A 50 10.96 12.08 14.27
CA TYR A 50 10.10 12.19 13.09
C TYR A 50 10.87 12.73 11.88
N ALA A 51 11.66 13.78 12.05
CA ALA A 51 12.45 14.39 10.97
C ALA A 51 13.46 13.39 10.38
N THR A 52 14.21 12.68 11.22
CA THR A 52 15.20 11.70 10.76
C THR A 52 14.55 10.40 10.23
N GLY A 53 13.55 9.88 10.96
CA GLY A 53 12.94 8.60 10.64
C GLY A 53 11.90 8.64 9.52
N ARG A 54 11.17 9.77 9.38
CA ARG A 54 10.07 9.87 8.40
C ARG A 54 10.34 10.87 7.29
N LEU A 55 10.97 12.00 7.59
CA LEU A 55 11.27 13.02 6.58
C LEU A 55 12.64 12.81 5.92
N GLY A 56 13.46 11.87 6.40
CA GLY A 56 14.77 11.56 5.84
C GLY A 56 15.80 12.68 6.07
N VAL A 57 15.65 13.50 7.11
CA VAL A 57 16.61 14.52 7.47
C VAL A 57 17.86 13.84 8.03
N ASP A 58 18.99 14.01 7.35
CA ASP A 58 20.28 13.58 7.87
C ASP A 58 20.68 14.43 9.09
N SER A 59 21.19 13.78 10.12
CA SER A 59 21.65 14.43 11.35
C SER A 59 22.73 15.48 11.11
N ALA A 60 23.49 15.37 10.04
CA ALA A 60 24.47 16.38 9.59
C ALA A 60 23.83 17.71 9.18
N TYR A 61 22.55 17.71 8.78
CA TYR A 61 21.82 18.88 8.24
C TYR A 61 20.71 19.39 9.15
N VAL A 62 20.76 19.09 10.43
CA VAL A 62 19.78 19.56 11.44
C VAL A 62 19.71 21.11 11.48
N ALA A 63 20.84 21.80 11.30
CA ALA A 63 20.87 23.26 11.25
C ALA A 63 20.04 23.82 10.08
N ASP A 64 20.09 23.20 8.92
CA ASP A 64 19.29 23.58 7.75
C ASP A 64 17.81 23.27 7.95
N PHE A 65 17.48 22.17 8.61
CA PHE A 65 16.12 21.83 9.01
C PHE A 65 15.52 22.89 9.95
N ILE A 66 16.27 23.32 10.99
CA ILE A 66 15.85 24.38 11.91
C ILE A 66 15.64 25.69 11.16
N LYS A 67 16.57 26.05 10.27
CA LYS A 67 16.46 27.25 9.43
C LYS A 67 15.21 27.20 8.54
N GLY A 68 14.88 26.02 8.02
CA GLY A 68 13.64 25.81 7.25
C GLY A 68 12.38 26.07 8.10
N ILE A 69 12.35 25.62 9.36
CA ILE A 69 11.27 25.92 10.31
C ILE A 69 11.15 27.42 10.54
N GLU A 70 12.25 28.11 10.86
CA GLU A 70 12.27 29.55 11.11
C GLU A 70 11.74 30.33 9.90
N GLN A 71 12.22 30.01 8.70
CA GLN A 71 11.76 30.65 7.48
C GLN A 71 10.29 30.35 7.18
N GLY A 72 9.87 29.08 7.37
CA GLY A 72 8.49 28.67 7.12
C GLY A 72 7.47 29.42 7.99
N THR A 73 7.83 29.71 9.24
CA THR A 73 6.93 30.43 10.17
C THR A 73 6.77 31.92 9.84
N THR A 74 7.64 32.50 9.03
CA THR A 74 7.64 33.93 8.65
C THR A 74 7.14 34.21 7.25
N VAL A 75 6.75 33.18 6.48
CA VAL A 75 6.24 33.34 5.11
C VAL A 75 4.84 33.92 5.12
N GLU A 76 4.70 35.16 4.67
CA GLU A 76 3.41 35.84 4.51
C GLU A 76 3.01 36.00 3.03
N ASP A 77 4.00 36.12 2.13
CA ASP A 77 3.78 36.32 0.72
C ASP A 77 3.11 35.13 0.02
N ALA A 78 2.03 35.42 -0.71
CA ALA A 78 1.22 34.39 -1.39
C ALA A 78 2.02 33.60 -2.45
N LYS A 79 2.96 34.26 -3.15
CA LYS A 79 3.82 33.60 -4.15
C LYS A 79 4.77 32.61 -3.49
N GLN A 80 5.35 32.97 -2.35
CA GLN A 80 6.22 32.07 -1.59
C GLN A 80 5.44 30.89 -1.02
N LYS A 81 4.23 31.13 -0.47
CA LYS A 81 3.33 30.06 -0.01
C LYS A 81 3.01 29.07 -1.12
N ALA A 82 2.67 29.56 -2.32
CA ALA A 82 2.39 28.71 -3.47
C ALA A 82 3.63 27.89 -3.90
N TYR A 83 4.81 28.49 -3.90
CA TYR A 83 6.06 27.80 -4.21
C TYR A 83 6.38 26.69 -3.20
N LEU A 84 6.26 26.96 -1.91
CA LEU A 84 6.47 25.98 -0.83
C LEU A 84 5.46 24.82 -0.93
N ALA A 85 4.19 25.11 -1.21
CA ALA A 85 3.18 24.08 -1.44
C ALA A 85 3.55 23.19 -2.63
N GLY A 86 4.05 23.77 -3.72
CA GLY A 86 4.53 23.03 -4.88
C GLY A 86 5.73 22.13 -4.54
N MET A 87 6.68 22.64 -3.77
CA MET A 87 7.83 21.86 -3.29
C MET A 87 7.39 20.67 -2.42
N GLN A 88 6.44 20.88 -1.51
CA GLN A 88 5.90 19.82 -0.67
C GLN A 88 5.26 18.69 -1.50
N ILE A 89 4.46 19.04 -2.50
CA ILE A 89 3.88 18.06 -3.44
C ILE A 89 5.00 17.35 -4.23
N GLY A 90 6.00 18.09 -4.71
CA GLY A 90 7.14 17.53 -5.43
C GLY A 90 7.92 16.51 -4.61
N LEU A 91 8.15 16.80 -3.33
CA LEU A 91 8.80 15.86 -2.40
C LEU A 91 7.96 14.59 -2.16
N GLN A 92 6.64 14.72 -2.01
CA GLN A 92 5.75 13.56 -1.92
C GLN A 92 5.78 12.70 -3.18
N ILE A 93 5.78 13.31 -4.36
CA ILE A 93 5.87 12.58 -5.63
C ILE A 93 7.21 11.84 -5.73
N SER A 94 8.32 12.51 -5.41
CA SER A 94 9.67 11.94 -5.55
C SER A 94 10.02 10.89 -4.51
N GLY A 95 9.38 10.93 -3.34
CA GLY A 95 9.60 10.01 -2.26
C GLY A 95 8.74 8.74 -2.37
N GLU A 96 7.55 8.78 -1.81
CA GLU A 96 6.74 7.56 -1.64
C GLU A 96 5.73 7.33 -2.77
N MET A 97 5.15 8.40 -3.34
CA MET A 97 4.02 8.29 -4.29
C MET A 97 4.42 7.55 -5.57
N PHE A 98 5.51 7.96 -6.20
CA PHE A 98 5.93 7.36 -7.47
C PHE A 98 6.28 5.88 -7.30
N ASP A 99 7.00 5.53 -6.24
CA ASP A 99 7.39 4.15 -5.96
C ASP A 99 6.19 3.29 -5.59
N ALA A 100 5.21 3.83 -4.84
CA ALA A 100 3.97 3.14 -4.53
C ALA A 100 3.17 2.84 -5.80
N ILE A 101 3.02 3.80 -6.71
CA ILE A 101 2.35 3.61 -8.00
C ILE A 101 3.10 2.58 -8.85
N ASN A 102 4.42 2.69 -8.94
CA ASN A 102 5.24 1.73 -9.68
C ASN A 102 5.06 0.30 -9.16
N ASN A 103 5.11 0.11 -7.85
CA ASN A 103 4.89 -1.19 -7.21
C ASN A 103 3.46 -1.71 -7.40
N GLN A 104 2.46 -0.82 -7.40
CA GLN A 104 1.07 -1.19 -7.67
C GLN A 104 0.88 -1.70 -9.10
N VAL A 105 1.50 -1.05 -10.09
CA VAL A 105 1.40 -1.43 -11.51
C VAL A 105 2.15 -2.73 -11.78
N PHE A 106 3.39 -2.83 -11.34
CA PHE A 106 4.27 -3.95 -11.67
C PHE A 106 4.41 -5.01 -10.57
N ARG A 107 3.77 -4.81 -9.41
CA ARG A 107 3.72 -5.79 -8.30
C ARG A 107 5.08 -6.34 -7.88
N GLY A 108 6.11 -5.48 -7.86
CA GLY A 108 7.47 -5.85 -7.46
C GLY A 108 8.32 -6.44 -8.58
N ASP A 109 7.88 -6.38 -9.83
CA ASP A 109 8.74 -6.65 -10.97
C ASP A 109 9.94 -5.66 -10.95
N SER A 110 11.14 -6.21 -10.88
CA SER A 110 12.37 -5.41 -10.79
C SER A 110 12.84 -4.90 -12.16
N VAL A 111 12.32 -5.47 -13.25
CA VAL A 111 12.74 -5.18 -14.63
C VAL A 111 11.91 -4.04 -15.22
N ASN A 112 10.59 -4.11 -15.08
CA ASN A 112 9.68 -3.11 -15.62
C ASN A 112 9.44 -1.99 -14.60
N LYS A 113 9.65 -0.75 -15.04
CA LYS A 113 9.44 0.45 -14.20
C LYS A 113 8.79 1.56 -15.00
N LEU A 114 7.97 2.35 -14.31
CA LEU A 114 7.45 3.59 -14.87
C LEU A 114 8.59 4.59 -15.13
N ASN A 115 8.45 5.38 -16.17
CA ASN A 115 9.37 6.49 -16.42
C ASN A 115 8.95 7.70 -15.57
N LYS A 116 9.81 8.11 -14.63
CA LYS A 116 9.54 9.17 -13.67
C LYS A 116 9.40 10.54 -14.36
N GLU A 117 10.17 10.79 -15.40
CA GLU A 117 10.12 12.06 -16.16
C GLU A 117 8.78 12.19 -16.90
N ASN A 118 8.34 11.12 -17.58
CA ASN A 118 7.05 11.09 -18.25
C ASN A 118 5.88 11.21 -17.26
N PHE A 119 5.99 10.56 -16.10
CA PHE A 119 5.00 10.69 -15.04
C PHE A 119 4.87 12.15 -14.58
N LEU A 120 6.01 12.81 -14.31
CA LEU A 120 6.04 14.21 -13.87
C LEU A 120 5.55 15.15 -14.98
N ALA A 121 5.92 14.90 -16.24
CA ALA A 121 5.43 15.67 -17.37
C ALA A 121 3.91 15.61 -17.51
N GLY A 122 3.33 14.41 -17.37
CA GLY A 122 1.88 14.20 -17.37
C GLY A 122 1.20 14.92 -16.20
N PHE A 123 1.76 14.77 -15.00
CA PHE A 123 1.26 15.42 -13.79
C PHE A 123 1.21 16.95 -13.93
N ILE A 124 2.31 17.57 -14.36
CA ILE A 124 2.40 19.01 -14.54
C ILE A 124 1.48 19.50 -15.68
N SER A 125 1.37 18.72 -16.76
CA SER A 125 0.48 19.04 -17.87
C SER A 125 -1.00 19.06 -17.45
N ALA A 126 -1.39 18.12 -16.60
CA ALA A 126 -2.73 18.06 -16.04
C ALA A 126 -3.03 19.29 -15.13
N VAL A 127 -2.08 19.64 -14.25
CA VAL A 127 -2.20 20.85 -13.40
C VAL A 127 -2.33 22.12 -14.22
N LYS A 128 -1.65 22.20 -15.37
CA LYS A 128 -1.74 23.32 -16.31
C LYS A 128 -2.98 23.29 -17.22
N GLU A 129 -3.83 22.28 -17.11
CA GLU A 129 -4.95 22.03 -18.02
C GLU A 129 -4.52 21.92 -19.50
N LYS A 130 -3.30 21.43 -19.74
CA LYS A 130 -2.67 21.27 -21.05
C LYS A 130 -2.24 19.83 -21.33
N GLY A 131 -3.00 18.87 -20.81
CA GLY A 131 -2.76 17.46 -21.07
C GLY A 131 -2.91 17.10 -22.55
N LEU A 132 -2.09 16.17 -23.04
CA LEU A 132 -2.18 15.67 -24.42
C LEU A 132 -3.48 14.89 -24.68
N VAL A 133 -4.11 14.41 -23.63
CA VAL A 133 -5.39 13.69 -23.64
C VAL A 133 -6.26 14.17 -22.49
N SER A 134 -7.57 13.91 -22.57
CA SER A 134 -8.47 14.21 -21.46
C SER A 134 -8.17 13.33 -20.23
N ALA A 135 -8.52 13.79 -19.04
CA ALA A 135 -8.38 13.02 -17.80
C ALA A 135 -9.13 11.67 -17.85
N ASP A 136 -10.31 11.64 -18.49
CA ASP A 136 -11.09 10.41 -18.64
C ASP A 136 -10.42 9.43 -19.58
N SER A 137 -9.90 9.88 -20.72
CA SER A 137 -9.13 9.03 -21.64
C SER A 137 -7.87 8.47 -20.96
N ALA A 138 -7.16 9.29 -20.19
CA ALA A 138 -6.01 8.86 -19.42
C ALA A 138 -6.38 7.79 -18.40
N ARG A 139 -7.51 7.97 -17.67
CA ARG A 139 -8.00 6.99 -16.68
C ARG A 139 -8.34 5.65 -17.32
N MET A 140 -9.06 5.67 -18.43
CA MET A 140 -9.42 4.45 -19.17
C MET A 140 -8.17 3.70 -19.66
N TYR A 141 -7.22 4.41 -20.23
CA TYR A 141 -5.95 3.83 -20.67
C TYR A 141 -5.17 3.19 -19.53
N VAL A 142 -5.04 3.89 -18.39
CA VAL A 142 -4.35 3.37 -17.20
C VAL A 142 -5.03 2.10 -16.70
N GLN A 143 -6.36 2.09 -16.62
CA GLN A 143 -7.11 0.91 -16.17
C GLN A 143 -6.87 -0.29 -17.09
N GLU A 144 -7.05 -0.11 -18.41
CA GLU A 144 -6.85 -1.16 -19.40
C GLU A 144 -5.41 -1.71 -19.38
N ARG A 145 -4.41 -0.80 -19.37
CA ARG A 145 -3.00 -1.22 -19.41
C ARG A 145 -2.55 -1.88 -18.11
N THR A 146 -3.02 -1.40 -16.97
CA THR A 146 -2.69 -2.02 -15.69
C THR A 146 -3.27 -3.43 -15.59
N GLU A 147 -4.50 -3.64 -16.08
CA GLU A 147 -5.10 -4.98 -16.09
C GLU A 147 -4.36 -5.91 -17.06
N ALA A 148 -4.01 -5.44 -18.26
CA ALA A 148 -3.23 -6.23 -19.21
C ALA A 148 -1.83 -6.62 -18.66
N ILE A 149 -1.15 -5.70 -17.95
CA ILE A 149 0.14 -6.00 -17.29
C ILE A 149 -0.05 -7.07 -16.23
N LYS A 150 -1.09 -6.95 -15.43
CA LYS A 150 -1.41 -7.92 -14.37
C LYS A 150 -1.74 -9.30 -14.94
N GLU A 151 -2.57 -9.36 -15.98
CA GLU A 151 -2.91 -10.62 -16.67
C GLU A 151 -1.67 -11.29 -17.25
N LYS A 152 -0.80 -10.52 -17.93
CA LYS A 152 0.46 -11.02 -18.45
C LYS A 152 1.35 -11.59 -17.36
N ALA A 153 1.55 -10.85 -16.26
CA ALA A 153 2.36 -11.30 -15.15
C ALA A 153 1.80 -12.58 -14.49
N LEU A 154 0.47 -12.70 -14.37
CA LEU A 154 -0.19 -13.92 -13.89
C LEU A 154 -0.01 -15.08 -14.86
N ALA A 155 -0.18 -14.84 -16.16
CA ALA A 155 0.01 -15.87 -17.18
C ALA A 155 1.44 -16.40 -17.17
N GLU A 156 2.45 -15.53 -17.09
CA GLU A 156 3.86 -15.92 -17.02
C GLU A 156 4.15 -16.69 -15.73
N LYS A 157 3.67 -16.18 -14.59
CA LYS A 157 3.88 -16.82 -13.27
C LYS A 157 3.32 -18.24 -13.21
N TYR A 158 2.20 -18.48 -13.85
CA TYR A 158 1.50 -19.77 -13.77
C TYR A 158 1.58 -20.59 -15.07
N ALA A 159 2.43 -20.20 -16.02
CA ALA A 159 2.56 -20.89 -17.31
C ALA A 159 2.87 -22.39 -17.16
N ASP A 160 3.87 -22.72 -16.34
CA ASP A 160 4.26 -24.11 -16.12
C ASP A 160 3.17 -24.91 -15.39
N TYR A 161 2.51 -24.29 -14.41
CA TYR A 161 1.43 -24.92 -13.68
C TYR A 161 0.22 -25.17 -14.57
N LYS A 162 -0.11 -24.21 -15.43
CA LYS A 162 -1.17 -24.35 -16.44
C LYS A 162 -0.86 -25.50 -17.39
N LYS A 163 0.36 -25.56 -17.92
CA LYS A 163 0.82 -26.63 -18.80
C LYS A 163 0.71 -28.00 -18.15
N GLN A 164 1.16 -28.15 -16.89
CA GLN A 164 1.04 -29.39 -16.15
C GLN A 164 -0.42 -29.83 -15.96
N ASN A 165 -1.32 -28.87 -15.67
CA ASN A 165 -2.74 -29.16 -15.54
C ASN A 165 -3.36 -29.58 -16.88
N GLU A 166 -3.01 -28.94 -17.99
CA GLU A 166 -3.49 -29.29 -19.34
C GLU A 166 -3.00 -30.69 -19.75
N GLU A 167 -1.74 -31.02 -19.50
CA GLU A 167 -1.17 -32.36 -19.73
C GLU A 167 -1.86 -33.42 -18.88
N PHE A 168 -2.12 -33.10 -17.59
CA PHE A 168 -2.86 -33.99 -16.71
C PHE A 168 -4.27 -34.26 -17.26
N LEU A 169 -5.02 -33.24 -17.64
CA LEU A 169 -6.36 -33.39 -18.17
C LEU A 169 -6.36 -34.17 -19.50
N ALA A 170 -5.39 -33.93 -20.37
CA ALA A 170 -5.24 -34.64 -21.62
C ALA A 170 -4.96 -36.15 -21.42
N ALA A 171 -4.13 -36.48 -20.45
CA ALA A 171 -3.85 -37.85 -20.10
C ALA A 171 -5.02 -38.51 -19.34
N ASN A 172 -5.64 -37.79 -18.42
CA ASN A 172 -6.67 -38.31 -17.54
C ASN A 172 -7.96 -38.70 -18.29
N LYS A 173 -8.34 -37.94 -19.34
CA LYS A 173 -9.55 -38.25 -20.13
C LYS A 173 -9.53 -39.64 -20.77
N ASN A 174 -8.33 -40.20 -21.01
CA ASN A 174 -8.15 -41.50 -21.62
C ASN A 174 -8.14 -42.66 -20.62
N LYS A 175 -8.23 -42.36 -19.29
CA LYS A 175 -8.26 -43.41 -18.27
C LYS A 175 -9.63 -44.04 -18.19
N GLU A 176 -9.64 -45.30 -17.83
CA GLU A 176 -10.85 -46.09 -17.67
C GLU A 176 -11.85 -45.51 -16.66
N GLY A 177 -13.10 -45.37 -17.10
CA GLY A 177 -14.20 -44.84 -16.28
C GLY A 177 -14.24 -43.32 -16.16
N ILE A 178 -13.34 -42.56 -16.81
CA ILE A 178 -13.41 -41.13 -16.86
C ILE A 178 -14.41 -40.66 -17.91
N LYS A 179 -15.30 -39.78 -17.51
CA LYS A 179 -16.25 -39.06 -18.38
C LYS A 179 -15.92 -37.60 -18.42
N THR A 180 -16.11 -36.95 -19.57
CA THR A 180 -15.86 -35.51 -19.75
C THR A 180 -17.16 -34.82 -20.16
N THR A 181 -17.51 -33.76 -19.45
CA THR A 181 -18.68 -32.90 -19.78
C THR A 181 -18.35 -31.93 -20.91
N PRO A 182 -19.36 -31.29 -21.55
CA PRO A 182 -19.13 -30.23 -22.53
C PRO A 182 -18.33 -29.03 -21.99
N SER A 183 -18.36 -28.76 -20.67
CA SER A 183 -17.56 -27.72 -20.01
C SER A 183 -16.09 -28.11 -19.78
N GLY A 184 -15.70 -29.36 -20.11
CA GLY A 184 -14.34 -29.88 -19.88
C GLY A 184 -14.12 -30.49 -18.49
N LEU A 185 -15.12 -30.48 -17.62
CA LEU A 185 -15.03 -31.17 -16.33
C LEU A 185 -14.88 -32.68 -16.55
N GLN A 186 -13.91 -33.27 -15.91
CA GLN A 186 -13.70 -34.72 -15.93
C GLN A 186 -14.10 -35.33 -14.59
N TYR A 187 -14.83 -36.43 -14.64
CA TYR A 187 -15.29 -37.13 -13.44
C TYR A 187 -15.28 -38.65 -13.64
N LYS A 188 -15.18 -39.33 -12.52
CA LYS A 188 -15.34 -40.80 -12.45
C LYS A 188 -16.33 -41.14 -11.35
N VAL A 189 -17.33 -41.95 -11.70
CA VAL A 189 -18.24 -42.52 -10.69
C VAL A 189 -17.55 -43.72 -10.07
N ILE A 190 -17.31 -43.67 -8.75
CA ILE A 190 -16.69 -44.77 -7.97
C ILE A 190 -17.76 -45.76 -7.55
N THR A 191 -18.91 -45.22 -7.13
CA THR A 191 -20.07 -46.03 -6.72
C THR A 191 -21.34 -45.36 -7.22
N GLU A 192 -22.17 -46.12 -7.96
CA GLU A 192 -23.45 -45.62 -8.44
C GLU A 192 -24.45 -45.39 -7.30
N GLY A 193 -25.02 -44.19 -7.31
CA GLY A 193 -26.10 -43.85 -6.37
C GLY A 193 -27.41 -44.54 -6.75
N LYS A 194 -28.19 -44.87 -5.71
CA LYS A 194 -29.54 -45.51 -5.86
C LYS A 194 -30.67 -44.57 -5.43
N GLY A 195 -30.32 -43.35 -4.97
CA GLY A 195 -31.28 -42.35 -4.50
C GLY A 195 -31.75 -41.40 -5.61
N GLU A 196 -32.62 -40.48 -5.26
CA GLU A 196 -33.09 -39.44 -6.16
C GLU A 196 -31.93 -38.50 -6.55
N VAL A 197 -31.90 -38.10 -7.82
CA VAL A 197 -30.93 -37.10 -8.31
C VAL A 197 -31.35 -35.71 -7.83
N PRO A 198 -30.50 -34.96 -7.10
CA PRO A 198 -30.85 -33.65 -6.62
C PRO A 198 -30.97 -32.69 -7.78
N ALA A 199 -31.95 -31.76 -7.73
CA ALA A 199 -32.02 -30.62 -8.64
C ALA A 199 -30.92 -29.59 -8.33
N ASP A 200 -30.59 -28.72 -9.27
CA ASP A 200 -29.55 -27.70 -9.12
C ASP A 200 -29.76 -26.80 -7.89
N THR A 201 -31.00 -26.55 -7.52
CA THR A 201 -31.38 -25.73 -6.36
C THR A 201 -31.45 -26.51 -5.05
N SER A 202 -31.30 -27.84 -5.09
CA SER A 202 -31.40 -28.70 -3.92
C SER A 202 -30.24 -28.47 -2.95
N ARG A 203 -30.52 -28.57 -1.66
CA ARG A 203 -29.49 -28.62 -0.63
C ARG A 203 -28.95 -30.02 -0.51
N VAL A 204 -27.66 -30.18 -0.64
CA VAL A 204 -26.96 -31.45 -0.52
C VAL A 204 -26.04 -31.42 0.69
N LYS A 205 -25.91 -32.54 1.37
CA LYS A 205 -25.02 -32.75 2.51
C LYS A 205 -23.98 -33.78 2.08
N VAL A 206 -22.74 -33.39 1.96
CA VAL A 206 -21.67 -34.20 1.38
C VAL A 206 -20.40 -34.16 2.19
N HIS A 207 -19.62 -35.23 2.13
CA HIS A 207 -18.20 -35.20 2.44
C HIS A 207 -17.41 -34.96 1.15
N TYR A 208 -16.35 -34.17 1.22
CA TYR A 208 -15.45 -33.95 0.12
C TYR A 208 -14.00 -33.82 0.60
N LYS A 209 -13.08 -34.04 -0.32
CA LYS A 209 -11.65 -33.81 -0.16
C LYS A 209 -11.12 -33.17 -1.46
N GLY A 210 -10.59 -31.97 -1.34
CA GLY A 210 -9.99 -31.25 -2.46
C GLY A 210 -8.46 -31.37 -2.44
N THR A 211 -7.88 -31.77 -3.57
CA THR A 211 -6.44 -31.87 -3.74
C THR A 211 -6.01 -31.24 -5.07
N LEU A 212 -4.82 -30.68 -5.11
CA LEU A 212 -4.16 -30.29 -6.35
C LEU A 212 -3.64 -31.54 -7.08
N ILE A 213 -3.18 -31.40 -8.32
CA ILE A 213 -2.66 -32.53 -9.12
C ILE A 213 -1.39 -33.15 -8.54
N ASP A 214 -0.62 -32.40 -7.75
CA ASP A 214 0.56 -32.89 -7.01
C ASP A 214 0.18 -33.63 -5.71
N GLY A 215 -1.11 -33.75 -5.40
CA GLY A 215 -1.62 -34.40 -4.19
C GLY A 215 -1.75 -33.46 -2.98
N THR A 216 -1.32 -32.20 -3.08
CA THR A 216 -1.47 -31.23 -1.99
C THR A 216 -2.94 -30.99 -1.68
N GLN A 217 -3.35 -31.30 -0.46
CA GLN A 217 -4.72 -31.08 -0.02
C GLN A 217 -4.93 -29.60 0.32
N PHE A 218 -5.96 -28.99 -0.23
CA PHE A 218 -6.33 -27.62 0.08
C PHE A 218 -7.60 -27.48 0.93
N ASP A 219 -8.48 -28.47 0.90
CA ASP A 219 -9.66 -28.50 1.76
C ASP A 219 -10.21 -29.92 1.94
N SER A 220 -10.81 -30.20 3.11
CA SER A 220 -11.42 -31.50 3.44
C SER A 220 -12.47 -31.36 4.52
N SER A 221 -13.67 -31.86 4.26
CA SER A 221 -14.70 -31.99 5.27
C SER A 221 -14.44 -33.17 6.25
N TYR A 222 -13.59 -34.12 5.87
CA TYR A 222 -13.16 -35.19 6.74
C TYR A 222 -12.29 -34.69 7.88
N ASP A 223 -11.43 -33.71 7.64
CA ASP A 223 -10.58 -33.09 8.65
C ASP A 223 -11.41 -32.33 9.69
N ARG A 224 -12.51 -31.73 9.24
CA ARG A 224 -13.50 -31.09 10.11
C ARG A 224 -14.39 -32.08 10.84
N LYS A 225 -14.32 -33.36 10.48
CA LYS A 225 -15.14 -34.48 11.04
C LYS A 225 -16.63 -34.27 10.89
N GLU A 226 -17.07 -33.43 9.96
CA GLU A 226 -18.47 -33.13 9.68
C GLU A 226 -18.69 -32.88 8.18
N PRO A 227 -19.83 -33.35 7.63
CA PRO A 227 -20.17 -33.07 6.23
C PRO A 227 -20.60 -31.64 6.06
N THR A 228 -20.32 -31.10 4.87
CA THR A 228 -20.70 -29.72 4.48
C THR A 228 -22.07 -29.76 3.79
N THR A 229 -22.89 -28.74 4.06
CA THR A 229 -24.21 -28.59 3.44
C THR A 229 -24.21 -27.30 2.59
N PHE A 230 -24.53 -27.43 1.30
CA PHE A 230 -24.67 -26.31 0.38
C PHE A 230 -25.74 -26.57 -0.69
N ARG A 231 -26.11 -25.58 -1.45
CA ARG A 231 -26.94 -25.77 -2.64
C ARG A 231 -26.07 -26.20 -3.82
N ALA A 232 -26.54 -27.14 -4.64
CA ALA A 232 -25.77 -27.70 -5.75
C ALA A 232 -25.24 -26.64 -6.73
N ASN A 233 -25.97 -25.52 -6.92
CA ASN A 233 -25.60 -24.41 -7.80
C ASN A 233 -24.73 -23.32 -7.14
N GLN A 234 -24.32 -23.47 -5.87
CA GLN A 234 -23.51 -22.49 -5.12
C GLN A 234 -22.05 -22.90 -4.93
N VAL A 235 -21.58 -23.86 -5.66
CA VAL A 235 -20.18 -24.27 -5.68
C VAL A 235 -19.49 -23.77 -6.94
N ILE A 236 -18.16 -23.78 -6.93
CA ILE A 236 -17.35 -23.44 -8.11
C ILE A 236 -17.77 -24.30 -9.30
N LYS A 237 -17.94 -23.63 -10.45
CA LYS A 237 -18.25 -24.28 -11.72
C LYS A 237 -16.99 -24.81 -12.38
#